data_e2e689a1a65ff6432600a5328a1fbd85
#
_entry.id   e2e689a1a65ff6432600a5328a1fbd85
#
_cell.length_a   1.000
_cell.length_b   1.000
_cell.length_c   1.000
_cell.angle_alpha   90.00
_cell.angle_beta   90.00
_cell.angle_gamma   90.00
#
_symmetry.space_group_name_H-M   'P 1'
#
loop_
_entity.id
_entity.type
_entity.pdbx_description
1 polymer ?
#
loop_
_entity_poly.entity_id
_entity_poly.type
_entity_poly.pdbx_seq_one_letter_code
_entity_poly.pdbx_strand_id
1 'polypeptide(L)'
;MISTNLITDSSLAGIAEKVKNNQRISDDECLTLFEKASPGFVGSLANEVRFRLNGNKVFFNRNFHIEPTNVCVFSCNFCSYSRLYAKKEDGWELSIEQMLHMVKKYDGQPITEVHIVGGVHPKMNLQFFADLLKAIKSHRPELHIKAFTAVEYDYMFRKAKMSVEEGLKFLIEAGLDSIPGGGAEIFDPEVRKQICADKVDTDGWLAIHEAAHNLGLHSNATILYGHIEKYEHRIDHMRRLRELQDRTNGFNTFIPLKFRNQDNDMSYVPESSVVEDMKM
;
A
#
# COMPACT_ATOMS: atom_id res chain seq x y z
N MET A 1 14.00 18.31 20.17
CA MET A 1 14.40 17.32 21.20
C MET A 1 13.30 17.21 22.23
N ILE A 2 12.82 15.99 22.49
CA ILE A 2 11.80 15.72 23.52
C ILE A 2 12.49 15.82 24.89
N SER A 3 11.96 16.69 25.77
CA SER A 3 12.42 16.73 27.17
C SER A 3 11.72 15.60 27.94
N THR A 4 12.39 14.51 28.20
CA THR A 4 11.85 13.35 28.95
C THR A 4 11.54 13.67 30.40
N ASN A 5 12.15 14.72 30.96
CA ASN A 5 11.95 15.16 32.35
C ASN A 5 10.53 15.74 32.63
N LEU A 6 9.75 16.00 31.59
CA LEU A 6 8.38 16.53 31.72
C LEU A 6 7.31 15.42 31.52
N ILE A 7 7.73 14.19 31.29
CA ILE A 7 6.82 13.06 31.07
C ILE A 7 6.52 12.41 32.42
N THR A 8 5.30 12.57 32.91
CA THR A 8 4.86 12.04 34.21
C THR A 8 4.55 10.53 34.18
N ASP A 9 4.17 9.99 33.03
CA ASP A 9 3.92 8.55 32.85
C ASP A 9 5.25 7.82 32.58
N SER A 10 5.66 6.96 33.51
CA SER A 10 6.92 6.22 33.41
C SER A 10 7.01 5.28 32.23
N SER A 11 5.87 4.72 31.75
CA SER A 11 5.83 3.87 30.58
C SER A 11 6.13 4.66 29.32
N LEU A 12 5.55 5.84 29.16
CA LEU A 12 5.80 6.73 28.03
C LEU A 12 7.24 7.30 28.07
N ALA A 13 7.78 7.58 29.27
CA ALA A 13 9.16 7.99 29.41
C ALA A 13 10.16 6.93 28.94
N GLY A 14 9.93 5.65 29.29
CA GLY A 14 10.74 4.53 28.83
C GLY A 14 10.72 4.36 27.30
N ILE A 15 9.54 4.53 26.68
CA ILE A 15 9.39 4.48 25.22
C ILE A 15 10.17 5.63 24.56
N ALA A 16 10.08 6.86 25.11
CA ALA A 16 10.81 8.01 24.59
C ALA A 16 12.32 7.81 24.65
N GLU A 17 12.85 7.24 25.72
CA GLU A 17 14.27 6.92 25.85
C GLU A 17 14.72 5.87 24.81
N LYS A 18 13.94 4.81 24.58
CA LYS A 18 14.22 3.84 23.51
C LYS A 18 14.32 4.50 22.15
N VAL A 19 13.33 5.33 21.79
CA VAL A 19 13.30 6.05 20.50
C VAL A 19 14.51 6.96 20.35
N LYS A 20 14.88 7.72 21.37
CA LYS A 20 16.09 8.57 21.37
C LYS A 20 17.36 7.77 21.14
N ASN A 21 17.47 6.61 21.78
CA ASN A 21 18.62 5.71 21.67
C ASN A 21 18.60 4.82 20.44
N ASN A 22 17.71 5.08 19.47
CA ASN A 22 17.55 4.26 18.27
C ASN A 22 17.23 2.79 18.55
N GLN A 23 16.53 2.54 19.65
CA GLN A 23 16.07 1.20 20.02
C GLN A 23 14.63 1.01 19.52
N ARG A 24 14.31 -0.21 19.10
CA ARG A 24 12.95 -0.56 18.67
C ARG A 24 12.04 -0.68 19.90
N ILE A 25 10.83 -0.19 19.72
CA ILE A 25 9.75 -0.42 20.67
C ILE A 25 9.12 -1.80 20.43
N SER A 26 8.61 -2.41 21.50
CA SER A 26 7.87 -3.68 21.44
C SER A 26 6.42 -3.44 21.00
N ASP A 27 5.71 -4.54 20.71
CA ASP A 27 4.29 -4.51 20.38
C ASP A 27 3.45 -3.94 21.55
N ASP A 28 3.76 -4.30 22.80
CA ASP A 28 3.10 -3.77 24.00
C ASP A 28 3.37 -2.26 24.20
N GLU A 29 4.57 -1.81 23.89
CA GLU A 29 4.91 -0.39 23.94
C GLU A 29 4.20 0.38 22.83
N CYS A 30 4.04 -0.21 21.65
CA CYS A 30 3.25 0.36 20.57
C CYS A 30 1.77 0.45 20.97
N LEU A 31 1.20 -0.59 21.59
CA LEU A 31 -0.15 -0.56 22.14
C LEU A 31 -0.31 0.55 23.18
N THR A 32 0.66 0.71 24.08
CA THR A 32 0.68 1.80 25.06
C THR A 32 0.64 3.18 24.40
N LEU A 33 1.34 3.37 23.27
CA LEU A 33 1.27 4.62 22.51
C LEU A 33 -0.12 4.87 21.95
N PHE A 34 -0.77 3.86 21.36
CA PHE A 34 -2.14 4.00 20.86
C PHE A 34 -3.14 4.33 21.96
N GLU A 35 -3.06 3.66 23.10
CA GLU A 35 -4.05 3.78 24.18
C GLU A 35 -3.84 5.06 25.02
N LYS A 36 -2.62 5.36 25.42
CA LYS A 36 -2.33 6.36 26.46
C LYS A 36 -1.70 7.65 25.96
N ALA A 37 -0.95 7.58 24.84
CA ALA A 37 -0.19 8.75 24.42
C ALA A 37 -1.09 9.79 23.73
N SER A 38 -0.77 11.06 23.95
CA SER A 38 -1.37 12.16 23.18
C SER A 38 -0.83 12.17 21.74
N PRO A 39 -1.60 12.68 20.75
CA PRO A 39 -1.10 12.84 19.37
C PRO A 39 0.20 13.66 19.29
N GLY A 40 0.32 14.71 20.11
CA GLY A 40 1.52 15.53 20.15
C GLY A 40 2.76 14.77 20.65
N PHE A 41 2.58 13.85 21.60
CA PHE A 41 3.66 12.99 22.07
C PHE A 41 4.10 12.00 20.98
N VAL A 42 3.16 11.29 20.38
CA VAL A 42 3.45 10.35 19.27
C VAL A 42 4.10 11.07 18.09
N GLY A 43 3.56 12.23 17.70
CA GLY A 43 4.12 13.04 16.62
C GLY A 43 5.54 13.53 16.91
N SER A 44 5.86 13.82 18.18
CA SER A 44 7.24 14.19 18.57
C SER A 44 8.20 13.01 18.43
N LEU A 45 7.81 11.80 18.81
CA LEU A 45 8.61 10.58 18.62
C LEU A 45 8.80 10.28 17.14
N ALA A 46 7.73 10.35 16.37
CA ALA A 46 7.76 10.14 14.91
C ALA A 46 8.69 11.16 14.22
N ASN A 47 8.64 12.43 14.62
CA ASN A 47 9.52 13.47 14.08
C ASN A 47 11.00 13.23 14.43
N GLU A 48 11.31 12.72 15.62
CA GLU A 48 12.68 12.34 16.00
C GLU A 48 13.22 11.25 15.06
N VAL A 49 12.42 10.20 14.80
CA VAL A 49 12.79 9.12 13.85
C VAL A 49 12.93 9.67 12.44
N ARG A 50 11.96 10.47 11.97
CA ARG A 50 12.00 11.09 10.65
C ARG A 50 13.26 11.95 10.47
N PHE A 51 13.57 12.78 11.45
CA PHE A 51 14.76 13.65 11.37
C PHE A 51 16.06 12.85 11.33
N ARG A 52 16.15 11.78 12.11
CA ARG A 52 17.32 10.89 12.13
C ARG A 52 17.54 10.20 10.78
N LEU A 53 16.46 9.78 10.10
CA LEU A 53 16.53 9.09 8.82
C LEU A 53 16.74 10.02 7.63
N ASN A 54 16.10 11.19 7.64
CA ASN A 54 15.98 12.06 6.48
C ASN A 54 16.54 13.48 6.68
N GLY A 55 16.91 13.86 7.91
CA GLY A 55 17.31 15.23 8.24
C GLY A 55 16.17 16.22 7.92
N ASN A 56 16.51 17.34 7.28
CA ASN A 56 15.56 18.36 6.85
C ASN A 56 14.94 18.08 5.44
N LYS A 57 15.25 16.93 4.84
CA LYS A 57 14.73 16.61 3.51
C LYS A 57 13.28 16.16 3.58
N VAL A 58 12.50 16.61 2.61
CA VAL A 58 11.14 16.15 2.33
C VAL A 58 11.11 15.69 0.88
N PHE A 59 10.54 14.51 0.65
CA PHE A 59 10.45 13.92 -0.69
C PHE A 59 9.03 14.01 -1.19
N PHE A 60 8.87 14.21 -2.49
CA PHE A 60 7.58 14.18 -3.17
C PHE A 60 7.75 13.63 -4.58
N ASN A 61 6.69 13.01 -5.11
CA ASN A 61 6.62 12.58 -6.50
C ASN A 61 5.72 13.51 -7.30
N ARG A 62 6.08 13.73 -8.56
CA ARG A 62 5.17 14.29 -9.55
C ARG A 62 4.62 13.14 -10.37
N ASN A 63 3.48 12.63 -9.97
CA ASN A 63 2.85 11.50 -10.63
C ASN A 63 1.43 11.83 -11.11
N PHE A 64 0.92 10.96 -11.94
CA PHE A 64 -0.48 10.87 -12.29
C PHE A 64 -0.92 9.41 -12.23
N HIS A 65 -2.23 9.19 -12.21
CA HIS A 65 -2.81 7.85 -12.10
C HIS A 65 -3.45 7.43 -13.42
N ILE A 66 -3.31 6.16 -13.73
CA ILE A 66 -4.10 5.44 -14.73
C ILE A 66 -4.85 4.35 -14.00
N GLU A 67 -6.16 4.36 -14.15
CA GLU A 67 -7.05 3.35 -13.61
C GLU A 67 -7.66 2.58 -14.79
N PRO A 68 -7.06 1.44 -15.19
CA PRO A 68 -7.46 0.71 -16.41
C PRO A 68 -8.93 0.34 -16.42
N THR A 69 -9.47 0.02 -15.26
CA THR A 69 -10.87 -0.38 -15.09
C THR A 69 -11.28 -0.29 -13.62
N ASN A 70 -12.55 -0.03 -13.34
CA ASN A 70 -13.15 -0.27 -12.03
C ASN A 70 -13.94 -1.60 -11.96
N VAL A 71 -14.00 -2.35 -13.04
CA VAL A 71 -14.62 -3.69 -13.04
C VAL A 71 -13.71 -4.67 -12.33
N CYS A 72 -14.23 -5.39 -11.31
CA CYS A 72 -13.45 -6.25 -10.45
C CYS A 72 -14.12 -7.61 -10.24
N VAL A 73 -13.31 -8.68 -10.17
CA VAL A 73 -13.81 -10.03 -9.81
C VAL A 73 -13.97 -10.21 -8.29
N PHE A 74 -13.36 -9.35 -7.49
CA PHE A 74 -13.39 -9.42 -6.02
C PHE A 74 -14.48 -8.56 -5.41
N SER A 75 -15.10 -9.06 -4.34
CA SER A 75 -16.18 -8.40 -3.59
C SER A 75 -15.70 -7.89 -2.23
N CYS A 76 -14.94 -6.80 -2.24
CA CYS A 76 -14.46 -6.21 -0.99
C CYS A 76 -15.53 -5.31 -0.38
N ASN A 77 -15.96 -5.61 0.85
CA ASN A 77 -17.06 -4.91 1.53
C ASN A 77 -16.77 -3.41 1.77
N PHE A 78 -15.50 -3.01 1.87
CA PHE A 78 -15.07 -1.62 2.07
C PHE A 78 -14.89 -0.82 0.78
N CYS A 79 -14.98 -1.47 -0.40
CA CYS A 79 -14.59 -0.83 -1.66
C CYS A 79 -15.77 -0.10 -2.32
N SER A 80 -15.71 1.22 -2.34
CA SER A 80 -16.65 2.08 -3.09
C SER A 80 -16.32 2.23 -4.57
N TYR A 81 -15.12 1.83 -4.97
CA TYR A 81 -14.61 2.01 -6.32
C TYR A 81 -15.05 0.92 -7.30
N SER A 82 -15.04 -0.36 -6.86
CA SER A 82 -15.24 -1.49 -7.75
C SER A 82 -16.68 -1.64 -8.23
N ARG A 83 -16.82 -2.18 -9.46
CA ARG A 83 -18.06 -2.69 -10.02
C ARG A 83 -17.91 -4.18 -10.26
N LEU A 84 -18.80 -4.98 -9.67
CA LEU A 84 -18.63 -6.44 -9.65
C LEU A 84 -18.88 -7.05 -11.03
N TYR A 85 -17.85 -7.67 -11.59
CA TYR A 85 -17.94 -8.37 -12.87
C TYR A 85 -19.04 -9.43 -12.90
N ALA A 86 -19.21 -10.19 -11.82
CA ALA A 86 -20.24 -11.24 -11.72
C ALA A 86 -21.67 -10.68 -11.77
N LYS A 87 -21.88 -9.45 -11.29
CA LYS A 87 -23.19 -8.78 -11.31
C LYS A 87 -23.44 -7.99 -12.59
N LYS A 88 -22.46 -7.92 -13.49
CA LYS A 88 -22.52 -7.14 -14.75
C LYS A 88 -22.87 -5.66 -14.48
N GLU A 89 -22.35 -5.12 -13.40
CA GLU A 89 -22.49 -3.71 -13.08
C GLU A 89 -21.77 -2.85 -14.11
N ASP A 90 -22.30 -1.67 -14.38
CA ASP A 90 -21.69 -0.73 -15.31
C ASP A 90 -20.38 -0.19 -14.73
N GLY A 91 -19.32 -0.35 -15.49
CA GLY A 91 -17.99 0.12 -15.18
C GLY A 91 -17.28 0.61 -16.43
N TRP A 92 -16.08 1.14 -16.28
CA TRP A 92 -15.25 1.49 -17.42
C TRP A 92 -14.15 0.46 -17.65
N GLU A 93 -13.76 0.34 -18.91
CA GLU A 93 -12.64 -0.47 -19.37
C GLU A 93 -11.86 0.39 -20.38
N LEU A 94 -10.59 0.69 -20.08
CA LEU A 94 -9.75 1.49 -20.97
C LEU A 94 -8.94 0.60 -21.90
N SER A 95 -8.85 0.98 -23.17
CA SER A 95 -7.90 0.38 -24.10
C SER A 95 -6.47 0.90 -23.86
N ILE A 96 -5.47 0.16 -24.39
CA ILE A 96 -4.06 0.61 -24.32
C ILE A 96 -3.90 1.98 -24.98
N GLU A 97 -4.57 2.25 -26.09
CA GLU A 97 -4.54 3.54 -26.80
C GLU A 97 -5.09 4.68 -25.93
N GLN A 98 -6.20 4.42 -25.21
CA GLN A 98 -6.77 5.41 -24.30
C GLN A 98 -5.82 5.71 -23.14
N MET A 99 -5.22 4.69 -22.53
CA MET A 99 -4.24 4.85 -21.45
C MET A 99 -2.97 5.56 -21.94
N LEU A 100 -2.47 5.20 -23.11
CA LEU A 100 -1.33 5.89 -23.72
C LEU A 100 -1.64 7.34 -24.06
N HIS A 101 -2.88 7.63 -24.47
CA HIS A 101 -3.33 9.02 -24.66
C HIS A 101 -3.28 9.81 -23.35
N MET A 102 -3.62 9.20 -22.22
CA MET A 102 -3.48 9.84 -20.90
C MET A 102 -2.03 10.17 -20.58
N VAL A 103 -1.07 9.26 -20.88
CA VAL A 103 0.37 9.53 -20.73
C VAL A 103 0.80 10.73 -21.58
N LYS A 104 0.37 10.79 -22.85
CA LYS A 104 0.71 11.86 -23.79
C LYS A 104 0.22 13.25 -23.36
N LYS A 105 -0.85 13.34 -22.57
CA LYS A 105 -1.31 14.63 -22.00
C LYS A 105 -0.28 15.32 -21.12
N TYR A 106 0.69 14.56 -20.61
CA TYR A 106 1.75 15.05 -19.75
C TYR A 106 3.09 15.23 -20.48
N ASP A 107 3.10 15.15 -21.82
CA ASP A 107 4.32 15.41 -22.59
C ASP A 107 4.81 16.86 -22.36
N GLY A 108 6.12 17.00 -22.19
CA GLY A 108 6.73 18.30 -21.86
C GLY A 108 6.55 18.76 -20.41
N GLN A 109 5.80 18.02 -19.58
CA GLN A 109 5.65 18.31 -18.16
C GLN A 109 6.66 17.49 -17.34
N PRO A 110 7.16 18.03 -16.21
CA PRO A 110 8.16 17.37 -15.39
C PRO A 110 7.54 16.29 -14.48
N ILE A 111 6.77 15.38 -15.07
CA ILE A 111 6.19 14.21 -14.41
C ILE A 111 7.26 13.11 -14.36
N THR A 112 7.45 12.51 -13.21
CA THR A 112 8.48 11.51 -12.96
C THR A 112 7.93 10.08 -12.86
N GLU A 113 6.65 9.92 -12.53
CA GLU A 113 6.06 8.61 -12.27
C GLU A 113 4.62 8.53 -12.80
N VAL A 114 4.24 7.35 -13.32
CA VAL A 114 2.85 6.96 -13.51
C VAL A 114 2.49 5.85 -12.53
N HIS A 115 1.35 5.98 -11.87
CA HIS A 115 0.81 4.97 -10.95
C HIS A 115 -0.38 4.28 -11.63
N ILE A 116 -0.28 2.96 -11.84
CA ILE A 116 -1.29 2.17 -12.56
C ILE A 116 -1.87 1.12 -11.61
N VAL A 117 -3.12 1.28 -11.22
CA VAL A 117 -3.88 0.34 -10.40
C VAL A 117 -5.35 0.40 -10.79
N GLY A 118 -6.08 -0.70 -10.62
CA GLY A 118 -7.50 -0.73 -10.94
C GLY A 118 -8.25 -1.90 -10.35
N GLY A 119 -9.45 -2.13 -10.85
CA GLY A 119 -10.18 -3.37 -10.60
C GLY A 119 -9.47 -4.56 -11.27
N VAL A 120 -9.62 -5.75 -10.68
CA VAL A 120 -9.09 -6.99 -11.28
C VAL A 120 -10.07 -7.51 -12.32
N HIS A 121 -9.80 -7.20 -13.58
CA HIS A 121 -10.67 -7.56 -14.69
C HIS A 121 -10.27 -8.91 -15.31
N PRO A 122 -11.22 -9.86 -15.52
CA PRO A 122 -10.87 -11.21 -15.94
C PRO A 122 -10.35 -11.33 -17.38
N LYS A 123 -10.55 -10.30 -18.22
CA LYS A 123 -10.07 -10.25 -19.61
C LYS A 123 -8.81 -9.43 -19.80
N MET A 124 -8.47 -8.51 -18.87
CA MET A 124 -7.21 -7.78 -18.87
C MET A 124 -6.13 -8.67 -18.26
N ASN A 125 -5.50 -9.47 -19.09
CA ASN A 125 -4.54 -10.50 -18.68
C ASN A 125 -3.11 -9.93 -18.56
N LEU A 126 -2.18 -10.78 -18.16
CA LEU A 126 -0.77 -10.44 -18.00
C LEU A 126 -0.16 -9.84 -19.27
N GLN A 127 -0.48 -10.41 -20.46
CA GLN A 127 0.04 -9.92 -21.75
C GLN A 127 -0.50 -8.52 -22.06
N PHE A 128 -1.79 -8.26 -21.82
CA PHE A 128 -2.38 -6.92 -22.00
C PHE A 128 -1.64 -5.85 -21.20
N PHE A 129 -1.31 -6.13 -19.95
CA PHE A 129 -0.57 -5.19 -19.12
C PHE A 129 0.91 -5.07 -19.52
N ALA A 130 1.56 -6.15 -19.92
CA ALA A 130 2.92 -6.09 -20.48
C ALA A 130 2.97 -5.21 -21.74
N ASP A 131 1.99 -5.32 -22.62
CA ASP A 131 1.92 -4.48 -23.83
C ASP A 131 1.68 -3.01 -23.49
N LEU A 132 0.87 -2.71 -22.46
CA LEU A 132 0.71 -1.36 -21.94
C LEU A 132 2.04 -0.78 -21.42
N LEU A 133 2.76 -1.54 -20.57
CA LEU A 133 4.05 -1.08 -20.03
C LEU A 133 5.06 -0.80 -21.16
N LYS A 134 5.18 -1.70 -22.13
CA LYS A 134 6.03 -1.52 -23.32
C LYS A 134 5.65 -0.29 -24.12
N ALA A 135 4.35 -0.05 -24.33
CA ALA A 135 3.85 1.13 -25.06
C ALA A 135 4.21 2.43 -24.32
N ILE A 136 4.08 2.46 -23.00
CA ILE A 136 4.48 3.60 -22.17
C ILE A 136 6.01 3.82 -22.26
N LYS A 137 6.81 2.78 -22.05
CA LYS A 137 8.29 2.87 -22.14
C LYS A 137 8.79 3.24 -23.53
N SER A 138 8.10 2.80 -24.58
CA SER A 138 8.43 3.20 -25.96
C SER A 138 8.18 4.69 -26.22
N HIS A 139 7.18 5.29 -25.57
CA HIS A 139 6.84 6.71 -25.69
C HIS A 139 7.67 7.58 -24.73
N ARG A 140 7.82 7.15 -23.47
CA ARG A 140 8.54 7.85 -22.41
C ARG A 140 9.46 6.90 -21.65
N PRO A 141 10.64 6.59 -22.16
CA PRO A 141 11.56 5.62 -21.55
C PRO A 141 11.97 5.96 -20.11
N GLU A 142 12.06 7.27 -19.81
CA GLU A 142 12.45 7.78 -18.48
C GLU A 142 11.33 7.75 -17.45
N LEU A 143 10.07 7.58 -17.86
CA LEU A 143 8.93 7.62 -16.93
C LEU A 143 8.93 6.38 -16.04
N HIS A 144 9.02 6.60 -14.72
CA HIS A 144 8.94 5.52 -13.75
C HIS A 144 7.52 4.94 -13.71
N ILE A 145 7.41 3.64 -13.92
CA ILE A 145 6.13 2.93 -13.90
C ILE A 145 5.99 2.17 -12.57
N LYS A 146 5.12 2.68 -11.71
CA LYS A 146 4.66 2.01 -10.50
C LYS A 146 3.31 1.37 -10.78
N ALA A 147 3.24 0.05 -10.84
CA ALA A 147 2.02 -0.58 -11.32
C ALA A 147 1.64 -1.82 -10.51
N PHE A 148 0.34 -2.06 -10.44
CA PHE A 148 -0.38 -3.22 -9.95
C PHE A 148 -0.12 -3.58 -8.49
N THR A 149 -1.17 -3.97 -7.81
CA THR A 149 -1.11 -4.46 -6.43
C THR A 149 -0.78 -5.95 -6.37
N ALA A 150 -0.38 -6.45 -5.20
CA ALA A 150 -0.18 -7.89 -5.01
C ALA A 150 -1.44 -8.72 -5.34
N VAL A 151 -2.62 -8.14 -5.17
CA VAL A 151 -3.90 -8.77 -5.54
C VAL A 151 -4.04 -8.95 -7.05
N GLU A 152 -3.66 -7.93 -7.83
CA GLU A 152 -3.65 -7.98 -9.29
C GLU A 152 -2.60 -8.98 -9.78
N TYR A 153 -1.38 -8.98 -9.18
CA TYR A 153 -0.32 -9.94 -9.53
C TYR A 153 -0.75 -11.38 -9.26
N ASP A 154 -1.26 -11.68 -8.06
CA ASP A 154 -1.75 -13.02 -7.74
C ASP A 154 -2.75 -13.52 -8.78
N TYR A 155 -3.73 -12.69 -9.12
CA TYR A 155 -4.74 -13.06 -10.11
C TYR A 155 -4.14 -13.27 -11.50
N MET A 156 -3.31 -12.34 -11.99
CA MET A 156 -2.71 -12.42 -13.33
C MET A 156 -1.79 -13.64 -13.47
N PHE A 157 -0.95 -13.90 -12.46
CA PHE A 157 0.02 -15.00 -12.53
C PHE A 157 -0.66 -16.35 -12.44
N ARG A 158 -1.64 -16.51 -11.55
CA ARG A 158 -2.47 -17.74 -11.50
C ARG A 158 -3.19 -18.00 -12.83
N LYS A 159 -3.74 -16.97 -13.46
CA LYS A 159 -4.39 -17.08 -14.78
C LYS A 159 -3.40 -17.42 -15.89
N ALA A 160 -2.20 -16.88 -15.84
CA ALA A 160 -1.14 -17.19 -16.79
C ALA A 160 -0.43 -18.52 -16.51
N LYS A 161 -0.74 -19.19 -15.38
CA LYS A 161 -0.07 -20.42 -14.90
C LYS A 161 1.44 -20.22 -14.72
N MET A 162 1.84 -19.04 -14.24
CA MET A 162 3.21 -18.67 -13.95
C MET A 162 3.42 -18.59 -12.44
N SER A 163 4.61 -18.88 -11.99
CA SER A 163 5.03 -18.56 -10.62
C SER A 163 5.11 -17.04 -10.42
N VAL A 164 5.14 -16.60 -9.17
CA VAL A 164 5.29 -15.16 -8.84
C VAL A 164 6.57 -14.61 -9.45
N GLU A 165 7.68 -15.34 -9.34
CA GLU A 165 8.98 -14.91 -9.84
C GLU A 165 8.99 -14.78 -11.38
N GLU A 166 8.43 -15.76 -12.10
CA GLU A 166 8.32 -15.72 -13.56
C GLU A 166 7.44 -14.55 -14.03
N GLY A 167 6.29 -14.35 -13.39
CA GLY A 167 5.38 -13.27 -13.72
C GLY A 167 5.98 -11.88 -13.46
N LEU A 168 6.70 -11.72 -12.35
CA LEU A 168 7.40 -10.47 -12.04
C LEU A 168 8.53 -10.20 -13.05
N LYS A 169 9.36 -11.18 -13.38
CA LYS A 169 10.41 -11.05 -14.41
C LYS A 169 9.83 -10.62 -15.75
N PHE A 170 8.72 -11.23 -16.15
CA PHE A 170 8.02 -10.89 -17.39
C PHE A 170 7.56 -9.41 -17.42
N LEU A 171 7.04 -8.89 -16.31
CA LEU A 171 6.62 -7.49 -16.23
C LEU A 171 7.82 -6.53 -16.08
N ILE A 172 8.89 -6.91 -15.40
CA ILE A 172 10.16 -6.14 -15.36
C ILE A 172 10.71 -5.95 -16.77
N GLU A 173 10.80 -7.02 -17.56
CA GLU A 173 11.22 -6.95 -18.96
C GLU A 173 10.31 -6.08 -19.83
N ALA A 174 9.03 -5.98 -19.46
CA ALA A 174 8.08 -5.09 -20.11
C ALA A 174 8.18 -3.61 -19.66
N GLY A 175 8.93 -3.30 -18.59
CA GLY A 175 9.17 -1.94 -18.11
C GLY A 175 8.55 -1.60 -16.75
N LEU A 176 8.20 -2.58 -15.93
CA LEU A 176 7.80 -2.34 -14.54
C LEU A 176 8.98 -1.87 -13.71
N ASP A 177 8.86 -0.74 -12.99
CA ASP A 177 9.94 -0.18 -12.18
C ASP A 177 9.72 -0.32 -10.67
N SER A 178 8.46 -0.34 -10.20
CA SER A 178 8.14 -0.53 -8.78
C SER A 178 6.69 -0.96 -8.55
N ILE A 179 6.38 -1.36 -7.32
CA ILE A 179 5.07 -1.89 -6.93
C ILE A 179 4.41 -0.97 -5.90
N PRO A 180 3.14 -0.58 -6.06
CA PRO A 180 2.36 0.05 -4.99
C PRO A 180 1.99 -0.98 -3.90
N GLY A 181 1.71 -0.51 -2.70
CA GLY A 181 1.45 -1.37 -1.55
C GLY A 181 -0.01 -1.80 -1.36
N GLY A 182 -0.89 -1.52 -2.31
CA GLY A 182 -2.31 -1.80 -2.17
C GLY A 182 -2.64 -3.30 -2.04
N GLY A 183 -3.84 -3.60 -1.54
CA GLY A 183 -4.28 -4.98 -1.31
C GLY A 183 -3.86 -5.59 0.03
N ALA A 184 -2.96 -4.93 0.78
CA ALA A 184 -2.57 -5.36 2.12
C ALA A 184 -3.75 -5.29 3.12
N GLU A 185 -4.51 -4.24 3.05
CA GLU A 185 -5.63 -3.87 3.92
C GLU A 185 -5.27 -4.00 5.41
N ILE A 186 -5.55 -5.14 6.01
CA ILE A 186 -5.14 -5.57 7.34
C ILE A 186 -4.70 -7.04 7.29
N PHE A 187 -3.66 -7.44 8.02
CA PHE A 187 -3.09 -8.80 7.91
C PHE A 187 -3.78 -9.83 8.80
N ASP A 188 -4.57 -9.40 9.78
CA ASP A 188 -5.33 -10.32 10.61
C ASP A 188 -6.32 -11.14 9.77
N PRO A 189 -6.27 -12.49 9.79
CA PRO A 189 -7.06 -13.34 8.92
C PRO A 189 -8.56 -13.26 9.20
N GLU A 190 -8.98 -13.04 10.47
CA GLU A 190 -10.38 -12.99 10.82
C GLU A 190 -11.01 -11.64 10.39
N VAL A 191 -10.24 -10.56 10.45
CA VAL A 191 -10.66 -9.27 9.92
C VAL A 191 -10.71 -9.32 8.40
N ARG A 192 -9.67 -9.86 7.73
CA ARG A 192 -9.65 -10.02 6.26
C ARG A 192 -10.85 -10.81 5.75
N LYS A 193 -11.20 -11.90 6.43
CA LYS A 193 -12.38 -12.71 6.08
C LYS A 193 -13.68 -11.92 6.09
N GLN A 194 -13.79 -10.90 6.93
CA GLN A 194 -14.98 -10.04 7.00
C GLN A 194 -14.98 -8.94 5.95
N ILE A 195 -13.82 -8.45 5.52
CA ILE A 195 -13.75 -7.27 4.64
C ILE A 195 -13.36 -7.58 3.20
N CYS A 196 -12.60 -8.67 2.94
CA CYS A 196 -12.07 -9.01 1.61
C CYS A 196 -11.67 -10.50 1.51
N ALA A 197 -12.59 -11.42 1.79
CA ALA A 197 -12.35 -12.86 1.92
C ALA A 197 -11.77 -13.54 0.68
N ASP A 198 -12.06 -13.04 -0.50
CA ASP A 198 -11.74 -13.65 -1.79
C ASP A 198 -10.42 -13.16 -2.42
N LYS A 199 -9.74 -12.20 -1.79
CA LYS A 199 -8.40 -11.73 -2.20
C LYS A 199 -7.29 -12.69 -1.77
N VAL A 200 -6.11 -12.51 -2.38
CA VAL A 200 -4.86 -13.10 -1.87
C VAL A 200 -4.73 -12.86 -0.37
N ASP A 201 -4.36 -13.89 0.37
CA ASP A 201 -4.18 -13.80 1.82
C ASP A 201 -2.90 -13.02 2.20
N THR A 202 -2.68 -12.90 3.49
CA THR A 202 -1.54 -12.17 4.06
C THR A 202 -0.20 -12.76 3.63
N ASP A 203 -0.07 -14.08 3.67
CA ASP A 203 1.19 -14.76 3.36
C ASP A 203 1.50 -14.63 1.86
N GLY A 204 0.49 -14.75 1.01
CA GLY A 204 0.62 -14.51 -0.43
C GLY A 204 1.00 -13.06 -0.76
N TRP A 205 0.41 -12.07 -0.08
CA TRP A 205 0.78 -10.68 -0.24
C TRP A 205 2.25 -10.43 0.14
N LEU A 206 2.68 -10.93 1.30
CA LEU A 206 4.06 -10.80 1.78
C LEU A 206 5.04 -11.53 0.84
N ALA A 207 4.71 -12.73 0.38
CA ALA A 207 5.54 -13.51 -0.53
C ALA A 207 5.74 -12.81 -1.89
N ILE A 208 4.70 -12.17 -2.44
CA ILE A 208 4.80 -11.39 -3.68
C ILE A 208 5.77 -10.21 -3.51
N HIS A 209 5.65 -9.48 -2.41
CA HIS A 209 6.56 -8.36 -2.13
C HIS A 209 7.99 -8.84 -1.87
N GLU A 210 8.18 -9.94 -1.14
CA GLU A 210 9.50 -10.53 -0.90
C GLU A 210 10.17 -10.97 -2.23
N ALA A 211 9.42 -11.64 -3.11
CA ALA A 211 9.90 -12.01 -4.43
C ALA A 211 10.27 -10.80 -5.29
N ALA A 212 9.45 -9.74 -5.25
CA ALA A 212 9.73 -8.49 -5.94
C ALA A 212 11.02 -7.83 -5.44
N HIS A 213 11.19 -7.73 -4.12
CA HIS A 213 12.39 -7.17 -3.50
C HIS A 213 13.65 -7.97 -3.87
N ASN A 214 13.57 -9.31 -3.87
CA ASN A 214 14.67 -10.19 -4.27
C ASN A 214 15.05 -10.04 -5.76
N LEU A 215 14.13 -9.57 -6.60
CA LEU A 215 14.38 -9.21 -8.00
C LEU A 215 14.82 -7.76 -8.19
N GLY A 216 15.02 -7.00 -7.11
CA GLY A 216 15.46 -5.60 -7.16
C GLY A 216 14.32 -4.60 -7.39
N LEU A 217 13.04 -5.03 -7.41
CA LEU A 217 11.90 -4.13 -7.44
C LEU A 217 11.62 -3.60 -6.04
N HIS A 218 11.67 -2.29 -5.87
CA HIS A 218 11.17 -1.66 -4.65
C HIS A 218 9.65 -1.55 -4.65
N SER A 219 9.07 -1.49 -3.47
CA SER A 219 7.63 -1.34 -3.31
C SER A 219 7.25 -0.38 -2.18
N ASN A 220 5.97 -0.02 -2.11
CA ASN A 220 5.40 0.60 -0.93
C ASN A 220 4.66 -0.45 -0.10
N ALA A 221 4.38 -0.13 1.15
CA ALA A 221 3.47 -0.89 2.01
C ALA A 221 2.29 -0.01 2.41
N THR A 222 1.10 -0.59 2.57
CA THR A 222 -0.10 0.12 2.99
C THR A 222 -0.77 -0.60 4.15
N ILE A 223 -1.60 0.11 4.89
CA ILE A 223 -2.60 -0.42 5.81
C ILE A 223 -3.91 0.33 5.61
N LEU A 224 -5.03 -0.37 5.57
CA LEU A 224 -6.35 0.21 5.70
C LEU A 224 -6.74 0.21 7.17
N TYR A 225 -7.01 1.37 7.75
CA TYR A 225 -7.32 1.51 9.18
C TYR A 225 -8.61 2.29 9.41
N GLY A 226 -9.16 2.16 10.62
CA GLY A 226 -10.35 2.88 11.05
C GLY A 226 -11.66 2.23 10.63
N HIS A 227 -11.64 0.91 10.42
CA HIS A 227 -12.85 0.11 10.15
C HIS A 227 -13.22 -0.77 11.36
N ILE A 228 -13.11 -2.09 11.27
CA ILE A 228 -13.47 -3.04 12.35
C ILE A 228 -12.25 -3.63 13.07
N GLU A 229 -11.05 -3.24 12.65
CA GLU A 229 -9.81 -3.70 13.26
C GLU A 229 -9.59 -3.05 14.63
N LYS A 230 -8.74 -3.70 15.44
CA LYS A 230 -8.26 -3.20 16.74
C LYS A 230 -6.81 -2.72 16.63
N TYR A 231 -6.31 -2.07 17.66
CA TYR A 231 -4.91 -1.64 17.70
C TYR A 231 -3.92 -2.81 17.57
N GLU A 232 -4.23 -3.94 18.19
CA GLU A 232 -3.39 -5.14 18.11
C GLU A 232 -3.25 -5.65 16.67
N HIS A 233 -4.34 -5.55 15.87
CA HIS A 233 -4.29 -5.93 14.45
C HIS A 233 -3.42 -4.97 13.63
N ARG A 234 -3.46 -3.65 13.93
CA ARG A 234 -2.55 -2.66 13.30
C ARG A 234 -1.10 -2.94 13.65
N ILE A 235 -0.83 -3.27 14.91
CA ILE A 235 0.50 -3.57 15.42
C ILE A 235 1.06 -4.84 14.77
N ASP A 236 0.28 -5.93 14.72
CA ASP A 236 0.67 -7.16 14.03
C ASP A 236 0.98 -6.89 12.54
N HIS A 237 0.15 -6.09 11.87
CA HIS A 237 0.37 -5.68 10.48
C HIS A 237 1.72 -4.96 10.31
N MET A 238 1.96 -3.93 11.12
CA MET A 238 3.22 -3.17 11.07
C MET A 238 4.43 -4.02 11.45
N ARG A 239 4.28 -4.95 12.41
CA ARG A 239 5.34 -5.88 12.80
C ARG A 239 5.74 -6.79 11.63
N ARG A 240 4.77 -7.41 10.92
CA ARG A 240 5.04 -8.28 9.77
C ARG A 240 5.69 -7.52 8.61
N LEU A 241 5.25 -6.27 8.34
CA LEU A 241 5.92 -5.41 7.36
C LEU A 241 7.37 -5.09 7.77
N ARG A 242 7.60 -4.78 9.04
CA ARG A 242 8.94 -4.53 9.58
C ARG A 242 9.86 -5.75 9.45
N GLU A 243 9.34 -6.94 9.75
CA GLU A 243 10.07 -8.20 9.59
C GLU A 243 10.47 -8.46 8.12
N LEU A 244 9.59 -8.17 7.18
CA LEU A 244 9.92 -8.24 5.75
C LEU A 244 10.94 -7.17 5.35
N GLN A 245 10.80 -5.93 5.82
CA GLN A 245 11.77 -4.86 5.60
C GLN A 245 13.15 -5.22 6.13
N ASP A 246 13.23 -5.84 7.32
CA ASP A 246 14.51 -6.27 7.90
C ASP A 246 15.24 -7.32 7.04
N ARG A 247 14.49 -8.18 6.36
CA ARG A 247 15.08 -9.20 5.47
C ARG A 247 15.47 -8.66 4.11
N THR A 248 14.69 -7.73 3.56
CA THR A 248 14.80 -7.37 2.14
C THR A 248 15.21 -5.92 1.89
N ASN A 249 14.96 -5.02 2.85
CA ASN A 249 15.12 -3.56 2.69
C ASN A 249 14.44 -2.99 1.43
N GLY A 250 13.33 -3.60 0.99
CA GLY A 250 12.69 -3.32 -0.30
C GLY A 250 11.53 -2.34 -0.23
N PHE A 251 10.96 -2.03 0.94
CA PHE A 251 9.90 -1.02 1.07
C PHE A 251 10.48 0.40 1.07
N ASN A 252 9.95 1.25 0.20
CA ASN A 252 10.29 2.67 0.13
C ASN A 252 9.51 3.51 1.14
N THR A 253 8.23 3.18 1.35
CA THR A 253 7.35 3.96 2.24
C THR A 253 6.20 3.10 2.76
N PHE A 254 5.70 3.47 3.94
CA PHE A 254 4.48 2.91 4.53
C PHE A 254 3.39 3.98 4.52
N ILE A 255 2.23 3.65 3.98
CA ILE A 255 1.13 4.59 3.73
C ILE A 255 -0.13 4.09 4.46
N PRO A 256 -0.52 4.73 5.57
CA PRO A 256 -1.81 4.46 6.19
C PRO A 256 -2.94 5.07 5.36
N LEU A 257 -3.92 4.24 5.02
CA LEU A 257 -5.12 4.61 4.27
C LEU A 257 -6.32 4.59 5.21
N LYS A 258 -6.95 5.73 5.39
CA LYS A 258 -8.15 5.83 6.21
C LYS A 258 -9.33 5.17 5.51
N PHE A 259 -10.04 4.28 6.23
CA PHE A 259 -11.32 3.75 5.79
C PHE A 259 -12.35 4.88 5.60
N ARG A 260 -13.10 4.80 4.50
CA ARG A 260 -14.23 5.67 4.18
C ARG A 260 -15.49 4.82 4.08
N ASN A 261 -16.53 5.23 4.77
CA ASN A 261 -17.77 4.46 4.86
C ASN A 261 -18.83 4.81 3.81
N GLN A 262 -18.47 5.63 2.83
CA GLN A 262 -19.40 6.04 1.76
C GLN A 262 -19.42 5.01 0.63
N ASP A 263 -20.59 4.74 0.09
CA ASP A 263 -20.83 3.93 -1.12
C ASP A 263 -20.21 2.51 -1.08
N ASN A 264 -20.25 1.85 0.10
CA ASN A 264 -19.77 0.47 0.28
C ASN A 264 -20.64 -0.30 1.31
N ASP A 265 -20.40 -1.61 1.40
CA ASP A 265 -21.19 -2.51 2.27
C ASP A 265 -20.88 -2.33 3.77
N MET A 266 -19.87 -1.52 4.12
CA MET A 266 -19.50 -1.21 5.50
C MET A 266 -19.92 0.20 5.93
N SER A 267 -20.92 0.79 5.30
CA SER A 267 -21.45 2.13 5.62
C SER A 267 -21.95 2.28 7.06
N TYR A 268 -22.22 1.18 7.73
CA TYR A 268 -22.60 1.12 9.15
C TYR A 268 -21.43 1.37 10.12
N VAL A 269 -20.18 1.29 9.64
CA VAL A 269 -18.98 1.53 10.46
C VAL A 269 -18.70 3.03 10.50
N PRO A 270 -18.63 3.67 11.67
CA PRO A 270 -18.29 5.08 11.75
C PRO A 270 -16.83 5.32 11.32
N GLU A 271 -16.56 6.42 10.66
CA GLU A 271 -15.19 6.82 10.34
C GLU A 271 -14.39 7.16 11.62
N SER A 272 -13.11 6.86 11.60
CA SER A 272 -12.19 7.22 12.69
C SER A 272 -12.12 8.72 12.90
N SER A 273 -11.89 9.13 14.13
CA SER A 273 -11.73 10.54 14.50
C SER A 273 -10.40 11.11 13.99
N VAL A 274 -10.30 12.44 13.87
CA VAL A 274 -9.03 13.11 13.54
C VAL A 274 -7.92 12.76 14.54
N VAL A 275 -8.26 12.56 15.82
CA VAL A 275 -7.28 12.16 16.84
C VAL A 275 -6.72 10.77 16.57
N GLU A 276 -7.56 9.82 16.17
CA GLU A 276 -7.13 8.49 15.75
C GLU A 276 -6.27 8.53 14.48
N ASP A 277 -6.67 9.35 13.53
CA ASP A 277 -5.92 9.52 12.27
C ASP A 277 -4.50 10.08 12.54
N MET A 278 -4.37 10.99 13.53
CA MET A 278 -3.08 11.57 13.91
C MET A 278 -2.17 10.60 14.67
N LYS A 279 -2.71 9.55 15.28
CA LYS A 279 -1.92 8.52 15.97
C LYS A 279 -1.45 7.41 15.03
N MET A 280 -2.13 7.24 13.89
CA MET A 280 -1.77 6.28 12.86
C MET A 280 -0.67 6.78 11.94
#